data_30f432d7dec2f176c94f24f31f27080d
#
_entry.id   30f432d7dec2f176c94f24f31f27080d
#
_cell.length_a   1.000
_cell.length_b   1.000
_cell.length_c   1.000
_cell.angle_alpha   90.00
_cell.angle_beta   90.00
_cell.angle_gamma   90.00
#
_symmetry.space_group_name_H-M   'P 1'
#
loop_
_entity.id
_entity.type
_entity.pdbx_description
1 polymer ?
#
loop_
_entity_poly.entity_id
_entity_poly.type
_entity_poly.pdbx_seq_one_letter_code
_entity_poly.pdbx_strand_id
1 'polypeptide(L)'
;MNKEYERPEAHDEIPAKISELISLAESAELSKENGIYQNIPGGDMPGDHININEQAILAAKRLFPLIREKLVSTVRSNPYGRAVISVSGGSGSGKTCLSALTAWYLNKCNVGTRIISGDNYVHRIPEENDAERLRIFRHNGIRAMVESGQFDNIIFERLQSYQKEQNETGHAKDIEEPWFKTYIEGGKAALDQHLGSSNEQNFEMLNDIISAFKDGAKELWLRRMGRDNTALWYEKADMTDTHVLILEWTHGLSKHLSGIDERIFIRTTPEETYASRIGRSRDENAKTDFIQAVIAIEQTQLTKLIPSADLIINRAGEQLSKDDFD
;
A
#
# COMPACT_ATOMS: atom_id res chain seq x y z
N MET A 1 22.52 -6.79 -23.28
CA MET A 1 23.12 -8.13 -23.19
C MET A 1 22.16 -8.95 -22.37
N ASN A 2 21.31 -9.77 -23.04
CA ASN A 2 20.38 -10.67 -22.35
C ASN A 2 21.21 -11.72 -21.62
N LYS A 3 21.26 -11.66 -20.30
CA LYS A 3 21.69 -12.78 -19.48
C LYS A 3 20.53 -13.77 -19.47
N GLU A 4 20.59 -14.82 -20.26
CA GLU A 4 19.73 -15.99 -20.09
C GLU A 4 20.06 -16.58 -18.71
N TYR A 5 19.11 -16.53 -17.78
CA TYR A 5 19.19 -17.24 -16.52
C TYR A 5 18.76 -18.70 -16.77
N GLU A 6 19.49 -19.65 -16.25
CA GLU A 6 19.11 -21.08 -16.35
C GLU A 6 17.79 -21.30 -15.61
N ARG A 7 16.88 -22.05 -16.24
CA ARG A 7 15.56 -22.40 -15.65
C ARG A 7 15.78 -23.27 -14.41
N PRO A 8 15.22 -22.93 -13.24
CA PRO A 8 15.37 -23.75 -12.04
C PRO A 8 14.78 -25.14 -12.22
N GLU A 9 15.48 -26.20 -11.77
CA GLU A 9 14.99 -27.60 -11.83
C GLU A 9 13.66 -27.79 -11.05
N ALA A 10 13.43 -27.02 -9.98
CA ALA A 10 12.23 -27.08 -9.14
C ALA A 10 10.98 -26.44 -9.77
N HIS A 11 11.05 -25.93 -11.00
CA HIS A 11 9.97 -25.16 -11.62
C HIS A 11 8.63 -25.92 -11.68
N ASP A 12 8.65 -27.23 -11.94
CA ASP A 12 7.43 -28.04 -12.08
C ASP A 12 6.82 -28.45 -10.72
N GLU A 13 7.59 -28.40 -9.64
CA GLU A 13 7.13 -28.74 -8.29
C GLU A 13 6.36 -27.57 -7.61
N ILE A 14 6.69 -26.31 -7.94
CA ILE A 14 6.12 -25.15 -7.27
C ILE A 14 4.59 -25.06 -7.41
N PRO A 15 3.99 -25.33 -8.59
CA PRO A 15 2.53 -25.37 -8.73
C PRO A 15 1.84 -26.39 -7.82
N ALA A 16 2.47 -27.56 -7.58
CA ALA A 16 1.94 -28.56 -6.67
C ALA A 16 1.99 -28.07 -5.21
N LYS A 17 3.11 -27.48 -4.79
CA LYS A 17 3.30 -26.90 -3.46
C LYS A 17 2.31 -25.76 -3.17
N ILE A 18 2.01 -24.92 -4.16
CA ILE A 18 0.97 -23.88 -4.03
C ILE A 18 -0.40 -24.54 -3.80
N SER A 19 -0.67 -25.67 -4.44
CA SER A 19 -1.94 -26.38 -4.29
C SER A 19 -2.12 -27.02 -2.90
N GLU A 20 -1.04 -27.30 -2.18
CA GLU A 20 -1.07 -27.81 -0.79
C GLU A 20 -1.47 -26.71 0.21
N LEU A 21 -1.38 -25.44 -0.18
CA LEU A 21 -1.61 -24.28 0.67
C LEU A 21 -2.98 -24.29 1.33
N ILE A 22 -4.02 -24.71 0.61
CA ILE A 22 -5.38 -24.76 1.14
C ILE A 22 -5.48 -25.78 2.26
N SER A 23 -4.98 -26.99 2.03
CA SER A 23 -5.04 -28.06 3.03
C SER A 23 -4.30 -27.67 4.31
N LEU A 24 -3.17 -26.97 4.20
CA LEU A 24 -2.44 -26.44 5.35
C LEU A 24 -3.26 -25.34 6.06
N ALA A 25 -3.85 -24.43 5.31
CA ALA A 25 -4.66 -23.35 5.87
C ALA A 25 -5.91 -23.86 6.57
N GLU A 26 -6.55 -24.92 6.06
CA GLU A 26 -7.71 -25.57 6.66
C GLU A 26 -7.33 -26.32 7.94
N SER A 27 -6.17 -26.99 7.97
CA SER A 27 -5.70 -27.76 9.11
C SER A 27 -5.14 -26.91 10.26
N ALA A 28 -4.68 -25.69 9.98
CA ALA A 28 -4.13 -24.82 10.99
C ALA A 28 -5.24 -24.32 11.94
N GLU A 29 -5.07 -24.53 13.24
CA GLU A 29 -5.98 -24.03 14.25
C GLU A 29 -5.98 -22.49 14.28
N LEU A 30 -7.16 -21.89 14.47
CA LEU A 30 -7.34 -20.44 14.52
C LEU A 30 -6.78 -19.79 15.80
N SER A 31 -6.45 -20.59 16.82
CA SER A 31 -6.08 -20.08 18.13
C SER A 31 -4.64 -19.54 18.16
N LYS A 32 -4.47 -18.37 18.73
CA LYS A 32 -3.16 -17.78 19.05
C LYS A 32 -2.36 -18.61 20.07
N GLU A 33 -3.05 -19.44 20.84
CA GLU A 33 -2.47 -20.19 21.96
C GLU A 33 -1.49 -21.26 21.51
N ASN A 34 -1.58 -21.72 20.27
CA ASN A 34 -0.74 -22.81 19.75
C ASN A 34 0.67 -22.40 19.29
N GLY A 35 1.06 -21.15 19.49
CA GLY A 35 2.42 -20.70 19.16
C GLY A 35 2.81 -20.70 17.67
N ILE A 36 1.95 -21.19 16.79
CA ILE A 36 2.22 -21.34 15.35
C ILE A 36 2.51 -20.00 14.69
N TYR A 37 1.84 -18.93 15.14
CA TYR A 37 1.94 -17.59 14.55
C TYR A 37 2.92 -16.66 15.29
N GLN A 38 3.72 -17.16 16.24
CA GLN A 38 4.56 -16.33 17.10
C GLN A 38 5.77 -15.70 16.40
N ASN A 39 6.20 -16.27 15.28
CA ASN A 39 7.42 -15.84 14.56
C ASN A 39 7.13 -15.41 13.12
N ILE A 40 5.95 -14.84 12.87
CA ILE A 40 5.67 -14.25 11.56
C ILE A 40 6.48 -12.95 11.46
N PRO A 41 7.32 -12.80 10.43
CA PRO A 41 8.07 -11.56 10.22
C PRO A 41 7.15 -10.36 10.18
N GLY A 42 7.59 -9.23 10.71
CA GLY A 42 6.91 -7.95 10.55
C GLY A 42 6.77 -7.54 9.09
N GLY A 43 6.12 -6.41 8.84
CA GLY A 43 6.09 -5.82 7.51
C GLY A 43 7.51 -5.47 7.00
N ASP A 44 7.61 -5.16 5.72
CA ASP A 44 8.88 -4.85 5.05
C ASP A 44 9.42 -3.43 5.37
N MET A 45 8.57 -2.54 5.90
CA MET A 45 9.00 -1.22 6.34
C MET A 45 9.81 -1.31 7.65
N PRO A 46 10.92 -0.58 7.77
CA PRO A 46 11.67 -0.51 9.03
C PRO A 46 10.79 -0.08 10.20
N GLY A 47 10.83 -0.87 11.28
CA GLY A 47 10.03 -0.61 12.48
C GLY A 47 8.56 -1.02 12.37
N ASP A 48 8.17 -1.77 11.34
CA ASP A 48 6.83 -2.34 11.26
C ASP A 48 6.60 -3.40 12.35
N HIS A 49 5.48 -3.26 13.06
CA HIS A 49 4.97 -4.26 13.98
C HIS A 49 3.62 -4.74 13.47
N ILE A 50 3.46 -6.06 13.35
CA ILE A 50 2.19 -6.66 12.99
C ILE A 50 1.52 -7.25 14.23
N ASN A 51 0.22 -7.09 14.32
CA ASN A 51 -0.60 -7.74 15.33
C ASN A 51 -1.51 -8.76 14.64
N ILE A 52 -1.06 -10.02 14.63
CA ILE A 52 -1.86 -11.11 14.08
C ILE A 52 -2.98 -11.44 15.07
N ASN A 53 -4.21 -11.31 14.60
CA ASN A 53 -5.41 -11.67 15.33
C ASN A 53 -6.23 -12.71 14.54
N GLU A 54 -7.26 -13.25 15.16
CA GLU A 54 -8.12 -14.27 14.54
C GLU A 54 -8.75 -13.80 13.23
N GLN A 55 -9.16 -12.54 13.15
CA GLN A 55 -9.72 -11.96 11.94
C GLN A 55 -8.69 -11.96 10.77
N ALA A 56 -7.44 -11.60 11.04
CA ALA A 56 -6.39 -11.62 10.02
C ALA A 56 -6.09 -13.05 9.55
N ILE A 57 -6.07 -14.02 10.48
CA ILE A 57 -5.87 -15.44 10.16
C ILE A 57 -7.03 -15.94 9.28
N LEU A 58 -8.27 -15.63 9.65
CA LEU A 58 -9.45 -16.01 8.89
C LEU A 58 -9.43 -15.38 7.48
N ALA A 59 -9.05 -14.11 7.38
CA ALA A 59 -8.92 -13.42 6.10
C ALA A 59 -7.88 -14.10 5.18
N ALA A 60 -6.71 -14.46 5.71
CA ALA A 60 -5.70 -15.19 4.95
C ALA A 60 -6.22 -16.57 4.49
N LYS A 61 -6.87 -17.33 5.38
CA LYS A 61 -7.44 -18.64 5.03
C LYS A 61 -8.48 -18.55 3.90
N ARG A 62 -9.33 -17.52 3.92
CA ARG A 62 -10.34 -17.29 2.88
C ARG A 62 -9.72 -16.80 1.55
N LEU A 63 -8.58 -16.09 1.64
CA LEU A 63 -7.87 -15.59 0.46
C LEU A 63 -7.26 -16.73 -0.38
N PHE A 64 -6.69 -17.75 0.25
CA PHE A 64 -5.93 -18.78 -0.47
C PHE A 64 -6.69 -19.50 -1.57
N PRO A 65 -7.95 -19.97 -1.36
CA PRO A 65 -8.72 -20.57 -2.45
C PRO A 65 -8.91 -19.63 -3.63
N LEU A 66 -9.05 -18.32 -3.37
CA LEU A 66 -9.34 -17.31 -4.39
C LEU A 66 -8.14 -17.02 -5.29
N ILE A 67 -6.92 -17.01 -4.73
CA ILE A 67 -5.68 -16.68 -5.49
C ILE A 67 -5.00 -17.92 -6.09
N ARG A 68 -5.33 -19.13 -5.63
CA ARG A 68 -4.59 -20.36 -5.98
C ARG A 68 -4.48 -20.59 -7.48
N GLU A 69 -5.58 -20.59 -8.20
CA GLU A 69 -5.61 -20.92 -9.62
C GLU A 69 -4.79 -19.95 -10.44
N LYS A 70 -4.94 -18.67 -10.15
CA LYS A 70 -4.19 -17.61 -10.81
C LYS A 70 -2.71 -17.73 -10.51
N LEU A 71 -2.34 -17.92 -9.24
CA LEU A 71 -0.96 -18.06 -8.82
C LEU A 71 -0.27 -19.26 -9.47
N VAL A 72 -0.94 -20.43 -9.47
CA VAL A 72 -0.46 -21.66 -10.13
C VAL A 72 -0.26 -21.43 -11.63
N SER A 73 -1.24 -20.83 -12.32
CA SER A 73 -1.15 -20.58 -13.76
C SER A 73 -0.02 -19.59 -14.10
N THR A 74 0.15 -18.55 -13.30
CA THR A 74 1.19 -17.56 -13.48
C THR A 74 2.60 -18.18 -13.30
N VAL A 75 2.80 -18.93 -12.22
CA VAL A 75 4.09 -19.60 -11.96
C VAL A 75 4.44 -20.58 -13.09
N ARG A 76 3.44 -21.31 -13.61
CA ARG A 76 3.67 -22.21 -14.76
C ARG A 76 4.03 -21.48 -16.05
N SER A 77 3.44 -20.32 -16.29
CA SER A 77 3.66 -19.55 -17.53
C SER A 77 4.95 -18.72 -17.50
N ASN A 78 5.46 -18.38 -16.33
CA ASN A 78 6.70 -17.63 -16.20
C ASN A 78 7.91 -18.58 -16.36
N PRO A 79 8.91 -18.27 -17.23
CA PRO A 79 10.07 -19.14 -17.48
C PRO A 79 10.89 -19.46 -16.22
N TYR A 80 10.85 -18.58 -15.21
CA TYR A 80 11.58 -18.71 -13.96
C TYR A 80 10.70 -19.14 -12.78
N GLY A 81 9.43 -19.51 -13.03
CA GLY A 81 8.50 -19.94 -12.00
C GLY A 81 8.16 -18.85 -11.00
N ARG A 82 7.96 -17.62 -11.44
CA ARG A 82 7.78 -16.43 -10.59
C ARG A 82 6.45 -15.72 -10.81
N ALA A 83 5.86 -15.24 -9.74
CA ALA A 83 4.63 -14.46 -9.75
C ALA A 83 4.73 -13.25 -8.81
N VAL A 84 4.00 -12.20 -9.14
CA VAL A 84 3.91 -10.97 -8.34
C VAL A 84 2.45 -10.67 -7.98
N ILE A 85 2.17 -10.58 -6.68
CA ILE A 85 0.85 -10.22 -6.15
C ILE A 85 0.95 -8.82 -5.54
N SER A 86 0.00 -7.93 -5.81
CA SER A 86 -0.15 -6.71 -5.03
C SER A 86 -1.30 -6.85 -4.03
N VAL A 87 -1.04 -6.44 -2.77
CA VAL A 87 -2.04 -6.34 -1.71
C VAL A 87 -2.22 -4.87 -1.36
N SER A 88 -3.37 -4.32 -1.70
CA SER A 88 -3.67 -2.90 -1.60
C SER A 88 -4.92 -2.62 -0.77
N GLY A 89 -5.10 -1.37 -0.37
CA GLY A 89 -6.19 -0.90 0.48
C GLY A 89 -5.79 0.32 1.29
N GLY A 90 -6.73 0.97 1.93
CA GLY A 90 -6.50 2.17 2.73
C GLY A 90 -5.60 1.93 3.96
N SER A 91 -5.15 3.01 4.58
CA SER A 91 -4.40 2.92 5.85
C SER A 91 -5.24 2.22 6.92
N GLY A 92 -4.66 1.23 7.61
CA GLY A 92 -5.35 0.47 8.65
C GLY A 92 -6.25 -0.67 8.14
N SER A 93 -6.31 -0.94 6.82
CA SER A 93 -7.14 -2.01 6.25
C SER A 93 -6.68 -3.44 6.57
N GLY A 94 -5.44 -3.62 7.04
CA GLY A 94 -4.88 -4.94 7.36
C GLY A 94 -3.94 -5.51 6.29
N LYS A 95 -3.54 -4.73 5.29
CA LYS A 95 -2.60 -5.14 4.22
C LYS A 95 -1.38 -5.87 4.75
N THR A 96 -0.67 -5.26 5.68
CA THR A 96 0.59 -5.78 6.24
C THR A 96 0.37 -7.15 6.93
N CYS A 97 -0.70 -7.30 7.71
CA CYS A 97 -1.02 -8.58 8.36
C CYS A 97 -1.39 -9.66 7.34
N LEU A 98 -2.20 -9.31 6.34
CA LEU A 98 -2.61 -10.26 5.29
C LEU A 98 -1.41 -10.69 4.45
N SER A 99 -0.56 -9.75 4.03
CA SER A 99 0.67 -10.05 3.26
C SER A 99 1.63 -10.93 4.06
N ALA A 100 1.84 -10.62 5.35
CA ALA A 100 2.71 -11.40 6.23
C ALA A 100 2.19 -12.84 6.42
N LEU A 101 0.90 -13.02 6.65
CA LEU A 101 0.28 -14.33 6.77
C LEU A 101 0.35 -15.10 5.45
N THR A 102 0.05 -14.45 4.32
CA THR A 102 0.12 -15.07 2.99
C THR A 102 1.54 -15.55 2.70
N ALA A 103 2.55 -14.71 2.93
CA ALA A 103 3.95 -15.10 2.76
C ALA A 103 4.36 -16.22 3.71
N TRP A 104 3.92 -16.18 4.97
CA TRP A 104 4.23 -17.21 5.95
C TRP A 104 3.67 -18.58 5.53
N TYR A 105 2.40 -18.67 5.08
CA TYR A 105 1.80 -19.91 4.61
C TYR A 105 2.49 -20.45 3.35
N LEU A 106 2.77 -19.60 2.37
CA LEU A 106 3.50 -19.99 1.16
C LEU A 106 4.89 -20.55 1.49
N ASN A 107 5.63 -19.88 2.37
CA ASN A 107 6.93 -20.37 2.84
C ASN A 107 6.83 -21.70 3.59
N LYS A 108 5.75 -21.96 4.32
CA LYS A 108 5.49 -23.26 4.99
C LYS A 108 5.27 -24.38 3.97
N CYS A 109 4.75 -24.08 2.80
CA CYS A 109 4.62 -25.01 1.68
C CYS A 109 5.90 -25.10 0.82
N ASN A 110 7.02 -24.54 1.28
CA ASN A 110 8.27 -24.43 0.53
C ASN A 110 8.13 -23.69 -0.81
N VAL A 111 7.20 -22.74 -0.86
CA VAL A 111 7.08 -21.74 -1.94
C VAL A 111 7.75 -20.46 -1.45
N GLY A 112 9.02 -20.30 -1.77
CA GLY A 112 9.78 -19.13 -1.34
C GLY A 112 9.05 -17.83 -1.67
N THR A 113 8.72 -17.05 -0.65
CA THR A 113 7.91 -15.83 -0.79
C THR A 113 8.56 -14.69 -0.04
N ARG A 114 8.63 -13.52 -0.69
CA ARG A 114 9.13 -12.29 -0.10
C ARG A 114 8.10 -11.17 -0.21
N ILE A 115 8.05 -10.32 0.81
CA ILE A 115 7.24 -9.10 0.82
C ILE A 115 8.15 -7.92 0.52
N ILE A 116 7.65 -6.97 -0.28
CA ILE A 116 8.20 -5.63 -0.41
C ILE A 116 7.09 -4.61 -0.11
N SER A 117 7.42 -3.57 0.64
CA SER A 117 6.49 -2.47 0.87
C SER A 117 6.74 -1.35 -0.14
N GLY A 118 5.67 -0.92 -0.81
CA GLY A 118 5.72 0.23 -1.71
C GLY A 118 6.05 1.54 -1.00
N ASP A 119 5.80 1.63 0.32
CA ASP A 119 6.10 2.81 1.13
C ASP A 119 7.62 3.08 1.24
N ASN A 120 8.47 2.10 0.93
CA ASN A 120 9.91 2.31 0.77
C ASN A 120 10.28 3.10 -0.51
N TYR A 121 9.34 3.29 -1.44
CA TYR A 121 9.62 3.83 -2.78
C TYR A 121 8.96 5.17 -3.05
N VAL A 122 8.67 5.96 -2.03
CA VAL A 122 8.32 7.38 -2.18
C VAL A 122 9.57 8.19 -2.51
N HIS A 123 9.44 9.30 -3.25
CA HIS A 123 10.60 10.14 -3.59
C HIS A 123 11.22 10.81 -2.37
N ARG A 124 10.40 11.16 -1.37
CA ARG A 124 10.78 11.89 -0.16
C ARG A 124 10.56 11.01 1.07
N ILE A 125 11.37 11.21 2.11
CA ILE A 125 11.09 10.62 3.42
C ILE A 125 9.74 11.11 3.97
N PRO A 126 9.10 10.41 4.91
CA PRO A 126 7.76 10.75 5.39
C PRO A 126 7.60 12.20 5.82
N GLU A 127 8.53 12.76 6.59
CA GLU A 127 8.49 14.15 7.06
C GLU A 127 8.54 15.17 5.90
N GLU A 128 9.44 14.97 4.94
CA GLU A 128 9.55 15.81 3.75
C GLU A 128 8.33 15.67 2.83
N ASN A 129 7.74 14.47 2.78
CA ASN A 129 6.56 14.22 1.97
C ASN A 129 5.33 14.93 2.54
N ASP A 130 5.14 14.91 3.86
CA ASP A 130 4.05 15.65 4.52
C ASP A 130 4.23 17.17 4.38
N ALA A 131 5.45 17.67 4.50
CA ALA A 131 5.77 19.07 4.27
C ALA A 131 5.47 19.50 2.82
N GLU A 132 5.81 18.66 1.84
CA GLU A 132 5.53 18.92 0.42
C GLU A 132 4.03 18.88 0.12
N ARG A 133 3.29 17.94 0.67
CA ARG A 133 1.82 17.89 0.57
C ARG A 133 1.17 19.16 1.09
N LEU A 134 1.61 19.64 2.26
CA LEU A 134 1.11 20.89 2.84
C LEU A 134 1.49 22.10 1.98
N ARG A 135 2.71 22.14 1.44
CA ARG A 135 3.16 23.19 0.52
C ARG A 135 2.28 23.22 -0.75
N ILE A 136 2.02 22.07 -1.35
CA ILE A 136 1.16 21.95 -2.55
C ILE A 136 -0.24 22.45 -2.25
N PHE A 137 -0.83 22.03 -1.14
CA PHE A 137 -2.13 22.47 -0.70
C PHE A 137 -2.20 23.99 -0.57
N ARG A 138 -1.31 24.60 0.22
CA ARG A 138 -1.28 26.04 0.49
C ARG A 138 -1.07 26.87 -0.77
N HIS A 139 -0.06 26.51 -1.58
CA HIS A 139 0.28 27.23 -2.79
C HIS A 139 -0.89 27.24 -3.80
N ASN A 140 -1.51 26.08 -4.04
CA ASN A 140 -2.60 25.98 -5.01
C ASN A 140 -3.93 26.52 -4.47
N GLY A 141 -4.16 26.47 -3.16
CA GLY A 141 -5.27 27.17 -2.55
C GLY A 141 -5.21 28.68 -2.73
N ILE A 142 -4.03 29.29 -2.50
CA ILE A 142 -3.81 30.72 -2.75
C ILE A 142 -3.95 31.03 -4.25
N ARG A 143 -3.38 30.19 -5.11
CA ARG A 143 -3.50 30.35 -6.56
C ARG A 143 -4.96 30.36 -7.02
N ALA A 144 -5.78 29.46 -6.53
CA ALA A 144 -7.22 29.42 -6.84
C ALA A 144 -7.94 30.69 -6.42
N MET A 145 -7.60 31.26 -5.27
CA MET A 145 -8.15 32.55 -4.83
C MET A 145 -7.75 33.70 -5.78
N VAL A 146 -6.50 33.74 -6.22
CA VAL A 146 -6.01 34.74 -7.18
C VAL A 146 -6.75 34.61 -8.51
N GLU A 147 -6.86 33.40 -9.04
CA GLU A 147 -7.54 33.12 -10.32
C GLU A 147 -9.04 33.44 -10.29
N SER A 148 -9.69 33.32 -9.12
CA SER A 148 -11.10 33.66 -8.93
C SER A 148 -11.36 35.12 -8.52
N GLY A 149 -10.30 35.94 -8.41
CA GLY A 149 -10.42 37.34 -7.99
C GLY A 149 -10.80 37.55 -6.52
N GLN A 150 -10.56 36.53 -5.68
CA GLN A 150 -10.90 36.55 -4.25
C GLN A 150 -9.66 36.71 -3.36
N PHE A 151 -8.57 37.24 -3.90
CA PHE A 151 -7.32 37.45 -3.18
C PHE A 151 -7.06 38.97 -3.01
N ASP A 152 -6.89 39.38 -1.77
CA ASP A 152 -6.37 40.70 -1.42
C ASP A 152 -5.49 40.62 -0.15
N ASN A 153 -4.87 41.73 0.24
CA ASN A 153 -3.97 41.78 1.40
C ASN A 153 -4.69 41.50 2.73
N ILE A 154 -5.94 41.90 2.88
CA ILE A 154 -6.72 41.69 4.11
C ILE A 154 -7.05 40.21 4.27
N ILE A 155 -7.50 39.58 3.20
CA ILE A 155 -7.78 38.14 3.16
C ILE A 155 -6.50 37.35 3.40
N PHE A 156 -5.38 37.78 2.80
CA PHE A 156 -4.09 37.13 2.99
C PHE A 156 -3.61 37.16 4.45
N GLU A 157 -3.74 38.31 5.13
CA GLU A 157 -3.39 38.40 6.55
C GLU A 157 -4.25 37.46 7.43
N ARG A 158 -5.53 37.34 7.13
CA ARG A 158 -6.42 36.39 7.80
C ARG A 158 -6.01 34.94 7.53
N LEU A 159 -5.73 34.60 6.28
CA LEU A 159 -5.27 33.26 5.90
C LEU A 159 -3.95 32.90 6.60
N GLN A 160 -3.00 33.85 6.68
CA GLN A 160 -1.74 33.63 7.38
C GLN A 160 -1.95 33.32 8.87
N SER A 161 -2.95 33.88 9.55
CA SER A 161 -3.23 33.52 10.94
C SER A 161 -3.61 32.05 11.08
N TYR A 162 -4.48 31.53 10.22
CA TYR A 162 -4.86 30.12 10.21
C TYR A 162 -3.69 29.20 9.84
N GLN A 163 -2.84 29.61 8.90
CA GLN A 163 -1.65 28.84 8.50
C GLN A 163 -0.59 28.76 9.62
N LYS A 164 -0.45 29.82 10.45
CA LYS A 164 0.44 29.81 11.61
C LYS A 164 -0.04 28.84 12.69
N GLU A 165 -1.34 28.70 12.85
CA GLU A 165 -1.96 27.71 13.75
C GLU A 165 -1.90 26.28 13.20
N GLN A 166 -1.51 26.11 11.92
CA GLN A 166 -1.48 24.83 11.19
C GLN A 166 -2.84 24.09 11.21
N ASN A 167 -3.93 24.82 11.25
CA ASN A 167 -5.28 24.28 11.39
C ASN A 167 -6.27 24.81 10.33
N GLU A 168 -5.79 25.30 9.19
CA GLU A 168 -6.65 25.85 8.15
C GLU A 168 -7.69 24.85 7.63
N THR A 169 -7.38 23.55 7.59
CA THR A 169 -8.32 22.52 7.19
C THR A 169 -9.38 22.22 8.26
N GLY A 170 -9.06 22.40 9.54
CA GLY A 170 -10.00 22.31 10.65
C GLY A 170 -11.04 23.42 10.60
N HIS A 171 -10.61 24.65 10.32
CA HIS A 171 -11.48 25.80 10.16
C HIS A 171 -12.45 25.70 8.97
N ALA A 172 -12.21 24.77 8.03
CA ALA A 172 -13.08 24.59 6.86
C ALA A 172 -14.53 24.19 7.21
N LYS A 173 -14.78 23.74 8.44
CA LYS A 173 -16.11 23.40 8.94
C LYS A 173 -16.89 24.61 9.43
N ASP A 174 -16.19 25.67 9.84
CA ASP A 174 -16.75 26.81 10.56
C ASP A 174 -16.76 28.09 9.72
N ILE A 175 -15.95 28.15 8.66
CA ILE A 175 -15.80 29.34 7.81
C ILE A 175 -16.54 29.13 6.49
N GLU A 176 -17.67 29.81 6.32
CA GLU A 176 -18.51 29.73 5.11
C GLU A 176 -18.16 30.79 4.04
N GLU A 177 -17.13 31.62 4.28
CA GLU A 177 -16.76 32.70 3.37
C GLU A 177 -16.28 32.15 2.01
N PRO A 178 -16.73 32.72 0.87
CA PRO A 178 -16.43 32.20 -0.46
C PRO A 178 -14.93 32.05 -0.75
N TRP A 179 -14.12 33.04 -0.32
CA TRP A 179 -12.68 33.00 -0.52
C TRP A 179 -12.01 31.81 0.18
N PHE A 180 -12.48 31.47 1.41
CA PHE A 180 -11.91 30.37 2.18
C PHE A 180 -12.30 29.02 1.57
N LYS A 181 -13.54 28.90 1.10
CA LYS A 181 -13.98 27.72 0.35
C LYS A 181 -13.15 27.51 -0.90
N THR A 182 -12.90 28.56 -1.68
CA THR A 182 -12.03 28.52 -2.87
C THR A 182 -10.61 28.09 -2.51
N TYR A 183 -10.04 28.60 -1.42
CA TYR A 183 -8.73 28.19 -0.91
C TYR A 183 -8.68 26.70 -0.60
N ILE A 184 -9.63 26.18 0.17
CA ILE A 184 -9.69 24.77 0.57
C ILE A 184 -9.90 23.86 -0.64
N GLU A 185 -10.81 24.20 -1.54
CA GLU A 185 -11.09 23.41 -2.75
C GLU A 185 -9.88 23.38 -3.70
N GLY A 186 -9.24 24.53 -3.93
CA GLY A 186 -8.03 24.61 -4.75
C GLY A 186 -6.88 23.78 -4.18
N GLY A 187 -6.68 23.84 -2.87
CA GLY A 187 -5.69 23.03 -2.17
C GLY A 187 -5.96 21.52 -2.28
N LYS A 188 -7.21 21.10 -2.04
CA LYS A 188 -7.63 19.69 -2.16
C LYS A 188 -7.51 19.17 -3.58
N ALA A 189 -7.88 19.96 -4.59
CA ALA A 189 -7.77 19.57 -6.00
C ALA A 189 -6.31 19.33 -6.42
N ALA A 190 -5.38 20.15 -5.93
CA ALA A 190 -3.96 19.96 -6.19
C ALA A 190 -3.38 18.74 -5.46
N LEU A 191 -3.84 18.48 -4.23
CA LEU A 191 -3.48 17.24 -3.52
C LEU A 191 -4.00 16.00 -4.24
N ASP A 192 -5.24 16.01 -4.74
CA ASP A 192 -5.81 14.88 -5.51
C ASP A 192 -4.98 14.56 -6.76
N GLN A 193 -4.35 15.56 -7.38
CA GLN A 193 -3.43 15.35 -8.50
C GLN A 193 -2.05 14.85 -8.08
N HIS A 194 -1.59 15.19 -6.88
CA HIS A 194 -0.25 14.85 -6.39
C HIS A 194 -0.19 13.48 -5.73
N LEU A 195 -1.17 13.17 -4.87
CA LEU A 195 -1.20 11.94 -4.08
C LEU A 195 -1.23 10.70 -4.97
N GLY A 196 -0.34 9.77 -4.71
CA GLY A 196 -0.20 8.54 -5.50
C GLY A 196 0.26 8.72 -6.94
N SER A 197 0.67 9.94 -7.34
CA SER A 197 1.22 10.21 -8.67
C SER A 197 2.71 9.85 -8.75
N SER A 198 3.26 9.85 -9.99
CA SER A 198 4.70 9.68 -10.22
C SER A 198 5.56 10.83 -9.67
N ASN A 199 4.98 11.96 -9.27
CA ASN A 199 5.70 13.04 -8.60
C ASN A 199 5.91 12.76 -7.09
N GLU A 200 5.11 11.90 -6.53
CA GLU A 200 5.20 11.46 -5.14
C GLU A 200 5.87 10.10 -5.02
N GLN A 201 5.54 9.17 -5.93
CA GLN A 201 5.90 7.76 -5.86
C GLN A 201 6.89 7.38 -6.96
N ASN A 202 7.91 6.61 -6.62
CA ASN A 202 8.91 6.11 -7.56
C ASN A 202 8.47 4.77 -8.17
N PHE A 203 7.49 4.84 -9.08
CA PHE A 203 6.99 3.66 -9.80
C PHE A 203 8.05 3.03 -10.71
N GLU A 204 8.98 3.84 -11.25
CA GLU A 204 10.05 3.35 -12.12
C GLU A 204 10.90 2.31 -11.39
N MET A 205 11.41 2.66 -10.20
CA MET A 205 12.21 1.74 -9.39
C MET A 205 11.43 0.46 -9.00
N LEU A 206 10.14 0.57 -8.66
CA LEU A 206 9.32 -0.61 -8.37
C LEU A 206 9.13 -1.49 -9.61
N ASN A 207 8.87 -0.90 -10.77
CA ASN A 207 8.72 -1.63 -12.03
C ASN A 207 10.02 -2.34 -12.42
N ASP A 208 11.17 -1.71 -12.21
CA ASP A 208 12.48 -2.31 -12.46
C ASP A 208 12.73 -3.54 -11.56
N ILE A 209 12.38 -3.43 -10.27
CA ILE A 209 12.47 -4.54 -9.31
C ILE A 209 11.54 -5.69 -9.72
N ILE A 210 10.30 -5.38 -10.07
CA ILE A 210 9.31 -6.38 -10.49
C ILE A 210 9.76 -7.07 -11.78
N SER A 211 10.21 -6.29 -12.77
CA SER A 211 10.72 -6.85 -14.03
C SER A 211 11.94 -7.75 -13.79
N ALA A 212 12.96 -7.25 -13.09
CA ALA A 212 14.15 -8.04 -12.78
C ALA A 212 13.82 -9.32 -12.00
N PHE A 213 12.88 -9.25 -11.06
CA PHE A 213 12.39 -10.44 -10.36
C PHE A 213 11.77 -11.43 -11.34
N LYS A 214 10.82 -11.02 -12.16
CA LYS A 214 10.13 -11.90 -13.13
C LYS A 214 11.06 -12.46 -14.20
N ASP A 215 12.16 -11.76 -14.50
CA ASP A 215 13.20 -12.15 -15.45
C ASP A 215 14.28 -13.05 -14.82
N GLY A 216 14.07 -13.53 -13.59
CA GLY A 216 14.92 -14.54 -12.97
C GLY A 216 16.13 -14.00 -12.20
N ALA A 217 16.20 -12.72 -11.88
CA ALA A 217 17.30 -12.17 -11.07
C ALA A 217 17.46 -12.92 -9.75
N LYS A 218 18.69 -13.41 -9.48
CA LYS A 218 19.02 -14.12 -8.24
C LYS A 218 19.23 -13.19 -7.05
N GLU A 219 19.50 -11.93 -7.31
CA GLU A 219 19.75 -10.91 -6.29
C GLU A 219 19.11 -9.59 -6.71
N LEU A 220 18.51 -8.88 -5.77
CA LEU A 220 17.95 -7.55 -5.95
C LEU A 220 18.44 -6.61 -4.86
N TRP A 221 18.67 -5.35 -5.22
CA TRP A 221 18.88 -4.29 -4.26
C TRP A 221 17.53 -3.65 -3.94
N LEU A 222 17.08 -3.81 -2.70
CA LEU A 222 15.82 -3.28 -2.22
C LEU A 222 16.08 -2.02 -1.39
N ARG A 223 15.39 -0.95 -1.73
CA ARG A 223 15.43 0.29 -0.96
C ARG A 223 14.76 0.10 0.40
N ARG A 224 15.36 0.68 1.43
CA ARG A 224 14.84 0.76 2.78
C ARG A 224 14.76 2.22 3.20
N MET A 225 13.62 2.64 3.67
CA MET A 225 13.38 4.01 4.09
C MET A 225 12.92 4.05 5.53
N GLY A 226 13.69 4.69 6.40
CA GLY A 226 13.26 5.06 7.74
C GLY A 226 12.47 6.37 7.73
N ARG A 227 12.40 7.02 8.89
CA ARG A 227 11.58 8.22 9.06
C ARG A 227 12.33 9.52 8.80
N ASP A 228 13.65 9.50 8.91
CA ASP A 228 14.53 10.64 8.71
C ASP A 228 15.50 10.40 7.55
N ASN A 229 16.17 11.47 7.10
CA ASN A 229 17.07 11.43 5.95
C ASN A 229 18.37 10.65 6.17
N THR A 230 18.68 10.27 7.40
CA THR A 230 19.82 9.42 7.72
C THR A 230 19.48 7.94 7.65
N ALA A 231 18.20 7.61 7.57
CA ALA A 231 17.67 6.25 7.55
C ALA A 231 17.20 5.83 6.14
N LEU A 232 18.01 6.13 5.13
CA LEU A 232 17.83 5.67 3.75
C LEU A 232 19.02 4.80 3.36
N TRP A 233 18.75 3.52 3.06
CA TRP A 233 19.80 2.57 2.63
C TRP A 233 19.25 1.56 1.63
N TYR A 234 20.13 0.70 1.13
CA TYR A 234 19.76 -0.42 0.28
C TYR A 234 20.19 -1.73 0.93
N GLU A 235 19.35 -2.73 0.83
CA GLU A 235 19.62 -4.10 1.28
C GLU A 235 19.70 -5.01 0.06
N LYS A 236 20.74 -5.83 0.00
CA LYS A 236 20.88 -6.86 -1.00
C LYS A 236 20.05 -8.08 -0.61
N ALA A 237 19.05 -8.40 -1.40
CA ALA A 237 18.14 -9.49 -1.15
C ALA A 237 18.43 -10.67 -2.08
N ASP A 238 18.61 -11.86 -1.51
CA ASP A 238 18.68 -13.11 -2.28
C ASP A 238 17.27 -13.52 -2.73
N MET A 239 17.13 -13.76 -4.03
CA MET A 239 15.89 -14.15 -4.70
C MET A 239 15.99 -15.54 -5.34
N THR A 240 17.06 -16.30 -5.05
CA THR A 240 17.33 -17.60 -5.69
C THR A 240 16.15 -18.55 -5.54
N ASP A 241 15.62 -18.68 -4.32
CA ASP A 241 14.51 -19.58 -4.00
C ASP A 241 13.18 -18.82 -3.86
N THR A 242 13.09 -17.57 -4.34
CA THR A 242 11.88 -16.78 -4.27
C THR A 242 11.03 -16.96 -5.52
N HIS A 243 9.81 -17.48 -5.35
CA HIS A 243 8.83 -17.73 -6.40
C HIS A 243 7.68 -16.73 -6.40
N VAL A 244 7.37 -16.16 -5.23
CA VAL A 244 6.29 -15.19 -5.10
C VAL A 244 6.82 -13.91 -4.47
N LEU A 245 6.58 -12.78 -5.12
CA LEU A 245 6.81 -11.45 -4.60
C LEU A 245 5.46 -10.82 -4.24
N ILE A 246 5.31 -10.37 -2.99
CA ILE A 246 4.10 -9.66 -2.54
C ILE A 246 4.44 -8.19 -2.40
N LEU A 247 3.86 -7.34 -3.23
CA LEU A 247 3.91 -5.89 -3.09
C LEU A 247 2.78 -5.44 -2.15
N GLU A 248 3.12 -5.09 -0.91
CA GLU A 248 2.19 -4.51 0.06
C GLU A 248 2.22 -3.00 -0.08
N TRP A 249 1.09 -2.39 -0.54
CA TRP A 249 1.07 -0.95 -0.76
C TRP A 249 -0.33 -0.36 -0.90
N THR A 250 -0.53 0.86 -0.41
CA THR A 250 -1.77 1.61 -0.62
C THR A 250 -2.04 1.82 -2.12
N HIS A 251 -1.01 2.15 -2.91
CA HIS A 251 -1.12 2.40 -4.35
C HIS A 251 -0.92 1.16 -5.24
N GLY A 252 -1.08 -0.06 -4.70
CA GLY A 252 -0.88 -1.31 -5.44
C GLY A 252 -1.83 -1.54 -6.62
N LEU A 253 -2.93 -0.78 -6.72
CA LEU A 253 -3.84 -0.76 -7.88
C LEU A 253 -3.45 0.27 -8.95
N SER A 254 -2.37 1.04 -8.75
CA SER A 254 -1.99 2.10 -9.69
C SER A 254 -1.73 1.55 -11.08
N LYS A 255 -2.23 2.28 -12.10
CA LYS A 255 -1.95 2.01 -13.52
C LYS A 255 -0.47 2.20 -13.90
N HIS A 256 0.30 2.90 -13.04
CA HIS A 256 1.74 3.09 -13.25
C HIS A 256 2.56 1.87 -12.85
N LEU A 257 1.96 0.88 -12.18
CA LEU A 257 2.60 -0.41 -11.87
C LEU A 257 2.40 -1.38 -13.03
N SER A 258 3.50 -2.00 -13.45
CA SER A 258 3.56 -3.06 -14.46
C SER A 258 4.02 -4.39 -13.85
N GLY A 259 3.73 -5.50 -14.52
CA GLY A 259 4.20 -6.82 -14.12
C GLY A 259 3.50 -7.45 -12.90
N ILE A 260 2.46 -6.83 -12.37
CA ILE A 260 1.60 -7.41 -11.33
C ILE A 260 0.69 -8.46 -11.96
N ASP A 261 0.70 -9.67 -11.42
CA ASP A 261 -0.08 -10.80 -11.93
C ASP A 261 -1.46 -10.93 -11.27
N GLU A 262 -1.57 -10.50 -10.00
CA GLU A 262 -2.82 -10.49 -9.24
C GLU A 262 -2.90 -9.24 -8.39
N ARG A 263 -3.96 -8.44 -8.56
CA ARG A 263 -4.22 -7.22 -7.78
C ARG A 263 -5.33 -7.47 -6.78
N ILE A 264 -4.96 -7.57 -5.50
CA ILE A 264 -5.90 -7.79 -4.40
C ILE A 264 -6.17 -6.46 -3.72
N PHE A 265 -7.44 -6.11 -3.55
CA PHE A 265 -7.87 -4.92 -2.83
C PHE A 265 -8.63 -5.30 -1.57
N ILE A 266 -8.18 -4.78 -0.41
CA ILE A 266 -8.87 -4.91 0.86
C ILE A 266 -9.77 -3.68 1.03
N ARG A 267 -11.06 -3.90 0.86
CA ARG A 267 -12.06 -2.86 1.07
C ARG A 267 -12.37 -2.70 2.54
N THR A 268 -12.30 -1.46 3.03
CA THR A 268 -12.65 -1.08 4.40
C THR A 268 -13.34 0.28 4.40
N THR A 269 -14.19 0.51 5.40
CA THR A 269 -14.73 1.84 5.65
C THR A 269 -13.81 2.67 6.55
N PRO A 270 -13.96 4.00 6.57
CA PRO A 270 -13.21 4.87 7.50
C PRO A 270 -13.41 4.47 8.97
N GLU A 271 -14.62 4.04 9.36
CA GLU A 271 -14.97 3.62 10.70
C GLU A 271 -14.22 2.34 11.11
N GLU A 272 -14.19 1.34 10.24
CA GLU A 272 -13.48 0.08 10.46
C GLU A 272 -11.98 0.27 10.65
N THR A 273 -11.40 1.28 10.00
CA THR A 273 -9.96 1.54 10.06
C THR A 273 -9.56 2.53 11.17
N TYR A 274 -10.52 3.30 11.72
CA TYR A 274 -10.27 4.35 12.69
C TYR A 274 -9.50 3.86 13.93
N ALA A 275 -9.98 2.79 14.57
CA ALA A 275 -9.32 2.23 15.75
C ALA A 275 -7.90 1.71 15.44
N SER A 276 -7.71 1.11 14.26
CA SER A 276 -6.40 0.60 13.81
C SER A 276 -5.42 1.74 13.50
N ARG A 277 -5.90 2.89 13.05
CA ARG A 277 -5.08 4.09 12.78
C ARG A 277 -4.63 4.77 14.07
N ILE A 278 -5.54 4.94 15.04
CA ILE A 278 -5.22 5.56 16.34
C ILE A 278 -4.28 4.67 17.16
N GLY A 279 -4.46 3.35 17.12
CA GLY A 279 -3.62 2.40 17.86
C GLY A 279 -2.19 2.23 17.30
N ARG A 280 -1.95 2.68 16.06
CA ARG A 280 -0.59 2.79 15.50
C ARG A 280 0.00 4.11 16.00
N SER A 281 0.68 4.09 17.15
CA SER A 281 1.36 5.26 17.77
C SER A 281 2.49 5.88 16.90
N ARG A 282 2.51 5.60 15.59
CA ARG A 282 3.54 6.04 14.66
C ARG A 282 3.45 7.52 14.29
N ASP A 283 2.26 8.12 14.34
CA ASP A 283 2.01 9.45 13.84
C ASP A 283 1.26 10.27 14.88
N GLU A 284 1.99 11.00 15.73
CA GLU A 284 1.38 12.07 16.54
C GLU A 284 0.65 13.08 15.64
N ASN A 285 1.16 13.28 14.41
CA ASN A 285 0.55 14.11 13.38
C ASN A 285 -0.70 13.50 12.72
N ALA A 286 -0.93 12.18 12.84
CA ALA A 286 -2.11 11.50 12.23
C ALA A 286 -3.46 12.05 12.72
N LYS A 287 -3.47 12.88 13.77
CA LYS A 287 -4.66 13.50 14.35
C LYS A 287 -4.97 14.88 13.77
N THR A 288 -4.09 15.47 12.96
CA THR A 288 -4.33 16.80 12.39
C THR A 288 -5.43 16.76 11.33
N ASP A 289 -6.26 17.81 11.26
CA ASP A 289 -7.31 17.91 10.25
C ASP A 289 -6.75 17.88 8.83
N PHE A 290 -5.51 18.36 8.60
CA PHE A 290 -4.83 18.26 7.31
C PHE A 290 -4.57 16.79 6.91
N ILE A 291 -4.01 16.00 7.80
CA ILE A 291 -3.76 14.56 7.52
C ILE A 291 -5.08 13.81 7.31
N GLN A 292 -6.13 14.15 8.05
CA GLN A 292 -7.46 13.57 7.80
C GLN A 292 -8.00 13.95 6.41
N ALA A 293 -7.75 15.18 5.94
CA ALA A 293 -8.11 15.59 4.58
C ALA A 293 -7.30 14.81 3.52
N VAL A 294 -6.01 14.60 3.72
CA VAL A 294 -5.15 13.75 2.84
C VAL A 294 -5.72 12.33 2.77
N ILE A 295 -6.00 11.69 3.91
CA ILE A 295 -6.57 10.34 3.98
C ILE A 295 -7.91 10.25 3.25
N ALA A 296 -8.78 11.26 3.38
CA ALA A 296 -10.08 11.29 2.69
C ALA A 296 -9.92 11.36 1.16
N ILE A 297 -8.95 12.13 0.67
CA ILE A 297 -8.63 12.21 -0.76
C ILE A 297 -8.08 10.85 -1.24
N GLU A 298 -7.11 10.27 -0.55
CA GLU A 298 -6.56 8.96 -0.88
C GLU A 298 -7.65 7.89 -0.92
N GLN A 299 -8.58 7.89 0.05
CA GLN A 299 -9.69 6.94 0.08
C GLN A 299 -10.61 7.10 -1.15
N THR A 300 -10.87 8.34 -1.57
CA THR A 300 -11.66 8.63 -2.77
C THR A 300 -10.94 8.13 -4.03
N GLN A 301 -9.62 8.32 -4.13
CA GLN A 301 -8.81 7.80 -5.23
C GLN A 301 -8.82 6.28 -5.27
N LEU A 302 -8.65 5.62 -4.12
CA LEU A 302 -8.68 4.16 -4.03
C LEU A 302 -10.02 3.60 -4.48
N THR A 303 -11.13 4.25 -4.12
CA THR A 303 -12.48 3.83 -4.57
C THR A 303 -12.59 3.87 -6.09
N LYS A 304 -12.05 4.90 -6.75
CA LYS A 304 -12.03 5.00 -8.22
C LYS A 304 -11.17 3.91 -8.89
N LEU A 305 -10.21 3.33 -8.17
CA LEU A 305 -9.32 2.29 -8.68
C LEU A 305 -9.84 0.86 -8.44
N ILE A 306 -10.91 0.67 -7.66
CA ILE A 306 -11.51 -0.65 -7.39
C ILE A 306 -11.75 -1.47 -8.67
N PRO A 307 -12.26 -0.90 -9.79
CA PRO A 307 -12.47 -1.68 -11.01
C PRO A 307 -11.19 -2.32 -11.59
N SER A 308 -10.00 -1.80 -11.24
CA SER A 308 -8.71 -2.37 -11.67
C SER A 308 -8.20 -3.51 -10.78
N ALA A 309 -8.88 -3.82 -9.67
CA ALA A 309 -8.56 -4.99 -8.85
C ALA A 309 -9.00 -6.28 -9.56
N ASP A 310 -8.18 -7.32 -9.48
CA ASP A 310 -8.55 -8.66 -9.91
C ASP A 310 -9.44 -9.33 -8.87
N LEU A 311 -9.13 -9.11 -7.58
CA LEU A 311 -9.86 -9.64 -6.44
C LEU A 311 -10.13 -8.53 -5.42
N ILE A 312 -11.38 -8.41 -4.98
CA ILE A 312 -11.79 -7.51 -3.91
C ILE A 312 -12.26 -8.34 -2.74
N ILE A 313 -11.72 -8.06 -1.56
CA ILE A 313 -12.12 -8.70 -0.31
C ILE A 313 -12.44 -7.66 0.76
N ASN A 314 -13.30 -8.02 1.70
CA ASN A 314 -13.46 -7.26 2.93
C ASN A 314 -12.35 -7.60 3.95
N ARG A 315 -12.37 -6.94 5.10
CA ARG A 315 -11.39 -7.16 6.18
C ARG A 315 -11.40 -8.59 6.75
N ALA A 316 -12.51 -9.31 6.58
CA ALA A 316 -12.64 -10.70 6.99
C ALA A 316 -12.20 -11.71 5.90
N GLY A 317 -11.73 -11.23 4.75
CA GLY A 317 -11.30 -12.06 3.62
C GLY A 317 -12.46 -12.59 2.76
N GLU A 318 -13.67 -12.07 2.93
CA GLU A 318 -14.81 -12.45 2.08
C GLU A 318 -14.73 -11.70 0.77
N GLN A 319 -14.90 -12.42 -0.34
CA GLN A 319 -14.90 -11.83 -1.67
C GLN A 319 -16.13 -10.93 -1.86
N LEU A 320 -15.90 -9.77 -2.45
CA LEU A 320 -16.92 -8.79 -2.80
C LEU A 320 -17.05 -8.72 -4.32
N SER A 321 -18.27 -8.42 -4.81
CA SER A 321 -18.50 -8.14 -6.22
C SER A 321 -18.04 -6.72 -6.57
N LYS A 322 -17.59 -6.50 -7.82
CA LYS A 322 -17.35 -5.17 -8.35
C LYS A 322 -18.62 -4.34 -8.42
N ASP A 323 -19.76 -5.02 -8.68
CA ASP A 323 -21.06 -4.39 -8.81
C ASP A 323 -21.58 -3.78 -7.49
N ASP A 324 -20.98 -4.16 -6.35
CA ASP A 324 -21.31 -3.59 -5.03
C ASP A 324 -20.79 -2.14 -4.87
N PHE A 325 -20.09 -1.59 -5.89
CA PHE A 325 -19.37 -0.30 -5.81
C PHE A 325 -19.73 0.69 -6.93
N ASP A 326 -20.69 0.33 -7.80
CA ASP A 326 -21.22 1.22 -8.86
C ASP A 326 -22.33 2.16 -8.36
#